data_a1d2f1eddc23bdf032ea9d32a4e2c060
#
_entry.id   a1d2f1eddc23bdf032ea9d32a4e2c060
#
_cell.length_a   1.000
_cell.length_b   1.000
_cell.length_c   1.000
_cell.angle_alpha   90.00
_cell.angle_beta   90.00
_cell.angle_gamma   90.00
#
_symmetry.space_group_name_H-M   'P 1'
#
loop_
_entity.id
_entity.type
_entity.pdbx_description
1 polymer ?
#
loop_
_entity_poly.entity_id
_entity_poly.type
_entity_poly.pdbx_seq_one_letter_code
_entity_poly.pdbx_strand_id
1 'polypeptide(L)'
;METTNSNYFGTEKISRILLKIAPPVMLAQLIQALYNIVDSLFVGKYSESGLTALSIIYPLQLLMIAIAVGTGVGINTAMAHYLGVHDEKKANEYGGIGTPLTLALWVLFAAVCFFFMPAYARMSTDSPEVIKDVIVYGRIVCVFSIGLFTESIWTKILQANEDMKTPMIAQIAGALVNIALDPLFIFGLFGLPKLGIAGAAIATVVGQIVAALIVMKKGFRKSPPLSVYPRDICFIYKLGIPNILMQSAYTFYILGLNLILATFSDQAVTALGLYYKWQSFFFIPLGALQTCIVPVISYNYASGRMDRCKKTLSTSLVGGMGLMFIGTLVFNLIPGQMLRVFTSDPQVIAIGTVGFHFVGISFIPMVTSLIFPVFFQAVGAAVKSSLLTVVRTVVLFVPLGYLFSRLGLNYFWFTFPVTEVITTLVGVFFYRRFMAQQK
;
A
#
# COMPACT_ATOMS: atom_id res chain seq x y z
N MET A 1 -15.65 -30.13 8.83
CA MET A 1 -14.76 -29.09 8.30
C MET A 1 -13.62 -29.82 7.62
N GLU A 2 -13.70 -29.94 6.30
CA GLU A 2 -12.65 -30.58 5.52
C GLU A 2 -11.36 -29.76 5.68
N THR A 3 -10.40 -30.33 6.38
CA THR A 3 -9.00 -29.93 6.35
C THR A 3 -8.47 -30.24 4.97
N THR A 4 -8.77 -29.38 3.99
CA THR A 4 -8.01 -29.35 2.75
C THR A 4 -6.58 -28.95 3.11
N ASN A 5 -5.75 -29.97 3.34
CA ASN A 5 -4.29 -29.83 3.32
C ASN A 5 -3.91 -29.34 1.90
N SER A 6 -4.15 -28.06 1.61
CA SER A 6 -3.89 -27.52 0.31
C SER A 6 -2.41 -27.17 0.23
N ASN A 7 -1.60 -28.10 -0.23
CA ASN A 7 -0.23 -27.88 -0.69
C ASN A 7 -0.19 -27.03 -1.98
N TYR A 8 -1.21 -26.18 -2.20
CA TYR A 8 -1.40 -25.45 -3.44
C TYR A 8 -0.19 -24.60 -3.83
N PHE A 9 0.36 -23.82 -2.87
CA PHE A 9 1.58 -23.04 -3.11
C PHE A 9 2.80 -23.90 -3.42
N GLY A 10 2.83 -25.13 -2.91
CA GLY A 10 3.94 -26.05 -3.10
C GLY A 10 3.83 -26.94 -4.35
N THR A 11 2.65 -27.24 -4.85
CA THR A 11 2.45 -28.27 -5.88
C THR A 11 2.01 -27.74 -7.23
N GLU A 12 1.15 -26.72 -7.26
CA GLU A 12 0.58 -26.20 -8.51
C GLU A 12 1.61 -25.38 -9.31
N LYS A 13 1.39 -25.24 -10.63
CA LYS A 13 2.23 -24.39 -11.50
C LYS A 13 2.20 -22.93 -11.04
N ILE A 14 3.35 -22.27 -10.92
CA ILE A 14 3.47 -20.88 -10.41
C ILE A 14 2.59 -19.90 -11.21
N SER A 15 2.59 -19.99 -12.55
CA SER A 15 1.73 -19.13 -13.38
C SER A 15 0.25 -19.30 -13.05
N ARG A 16 -0.21 -20.55 -12.81
CA ARG A 16 -1.60 -20.82 -12.43
C ARG A 16 -1.91 -20.29 -11.03
N ILE A 17 -0.96 -20.42 -10.09
CA ILE A 17 -1.11 -19.83 -8.76
C ILE A 17 -1.34 -18.32 -8.89
N LEU A 18 -0.42 -17.60 -9.55
CA LEU A 18 -0.51 -16.14 -9.67
C LEU A 18 -1.77 -15.69 -10.42
N LEU A 19 -2.14 -16.36 -11.52
CA LEU A 19 -3.37 -16.06 -12.26
C LEU A 19 -4.66 -16.32 -11.45
N LYS A 20 -4.62 -17.19 -10.44
CA LYS A 20 -5.77 -17.45 -9.57
C LYS A 20 -5.86 -16.46 -8.41
N ILE A 21 -4.72 -16.06 -7.81
CA ILE A 21 -4.71 -15.26 -6.59
C ILE A 21 -4.56 -13.75 -6.85
N ALA A 22 -3.94 -13.32 -7.96
CA ALA A 22 -3.76 -11.90 -8.25
C ALA A 22 -5.07 -11.17 -8.65
N PRO A 23 -5.96 -11.70 -9.49
CA PRO A 23 -7.19 -10.99 -9.87
C PRO A 23 -8.08 -10.57 -8.69
N PRO A 24 -8.36 -11.41 -7.67
CA PRO A 24 -9.07 -10.97 -6.48
C PRO A 24 -8.41 -9.79 -5.77
N VAL A 25 -7.08 -9.80 -5.63
CA VAL A 25 -6.34 -8.72 -4.99
C VAL A 25 -6.37 -7.45 -5.85
N MET A 26 -6.24 -7.57 -7.16
CA MET A 26 -6.37 -6.45 -8.10
C MET A 26 -7.76 -5.80 -8.00
N LEU A 27 -8.81 -6.61 -7.98
CA LEU A 27 -10.19 -6.11 -7.88
C LEU A 27 -10.41 -5.39 -6.54
N ALA A 28 -9.93 -5.95 -5.45
CA ALA A 28 -10.00 -5.30 -4.14
C ALA A 28 -9.29 -3.93 -4.13
N GLN A 29 -8.08 -3.84 -4.67
CA GLN A 29 -7.34 -2.59 -4.76
C GLN A 29 -8.00 -1.57 -5.70
N LEU A 30 -8.58 -2.03 -6.81
CA LEU A 30 -9.33 -1.16 -7.72
C LEU A 30 -10.56 -0.57 -7.03
N ILE A 31 -11.35 -1.38 -6.35
CA ILE A 31 -12.53 -0.92 -5.60
C ILE A 31 -12.10 0.06 -4.49
N GLN A 32 -10.99 -0.22 -3.81
CA GLN A 32 -10.43 0.69 -2.80
C GLN A 32 -10.05 2.05 -3.40
N ALA A 33 -9.41 2.07 -4.57
CA ALA A 33 -9.07 3.32 -5.26
C ALA A 33 -10.33 4.09 -5.67
N LEU A 34 -11.36 3.39 -6.18
CA LEU A 34 -12.61 4.01 -6.60
C LEU A 34 -13.39 4.61 -5.42
N TYR A 35 -13.52 3.88 -4.30
CA TYR A 35 -14.28 4.43 -3.17
C TYR A 35 -13.59 5.67 -2.58
N ASN A 36 -12.27 5.73 -2.51
CA ASN A 36 -11.54 6.93 -2.05
C ASN A 36 -11.84 8.16 -2.92
N ILE A 37 -12.02 7.97 -4.23
CA ILE A 37 -12.42 9.04 -5.15
C ILE A 37 -13.84 9.48 -4.88
N VAL A 38 -14.76 8.54 -4.71
CA VAL A 38 -16.18 8.81 -4.46
C VAL A 38 -16.39 9.54 -3.14
N ASP A 39 -15.73 9.10 -2.05
CA ASP A 39 -15.75 9.76 -0.74
C ASP A 39 -15.27 11.22 -0.87
N SER A 40 -14.13 11.45 -1.52
CA SER A 40 -13.60 12.80 -1.75
C SER A 40 -14.55 13.67 -2.59
N LEU A 41 -15.27 13.09 -3.55
CA LEU A 41 -16.27 13.81 -4.35
C LEU A 41 -17.49 14.25 -3.51
N PHE A 42 -17.99 13.38 -2.63
CA PHE A 42 -19.11 13.73 -1.75
C PHE A 42 -18.72 14.81 -0.74
N VAL A 43 -17.54 14.68 -0.11
CA VAL A 43 -17.02 15.68 0.82
C VAL A 43 -16.76 17.01 0.10
N GLY A 44 -16.16 17.01 -1.09
CA GLY A 44 -15.89 18.20 -1.87
C GLY A 44 -17.18 18.94 -2.32
N LYS A 45 -18.25 18.19 -2.62
CA LYS A 45 -19.58 18.79 -2.89
C LYS A 45 -20.24 19.40 -1.64
N TYR A 46 -19.85 18.93 -0.47
CA TYR A 46 -20.39 19.42 0.80
C TYR A 46 -19.68 20.69 1.27
N SER A 47 -18.34 20.70 1.27
CA SER A 47 -17.50 21.80 1.81
C SER A 47 -16.08 21.74 1.26
N GLU A 48 -15.56 22.91 0.87
CA GLU A 48 -14.16 23.07 0.49
C GLU A 48 -13.22 22.88 1.69
N SER A 49 -13.61 23.38 2.88
CA SER A 49 -12.86 23.18 4.12
C SER A 49 -12.75 21.69 4.47
N GLY A 50 -13.85 20.93 4.25
CA GLY A 50 -13.87 19.49 4.43
C GLY A 50 -12.90 18.75 3.48
N LEU A 51 -12.88 19.11 2.21
CA LEU A 51 -11.95 18.52 1.24
C LEU A 51 -10.48 18.82 1.59
N THR A 52 -10.19 20.03 2.06
CA THR A 52 -8.88 20.43 2.56
C THR A 52 -8.51 19.61 3.80
N ALA A 53 -9.45 19.40 4.72
CA ALA A 53 -9.24 18.58 5.92
C ALA A 53 -8.92 17.12 5.58
N LEU A 54 -9.59 16.50 4.59
CA LEU A 54 -9.25 15.18 4.09
C LEU A 54 -7.81 15.11 3.60
N SER A 55 -7.37 16.12 2.85
CA SER A 55 -6.02 16.21 2.30
C SER A 55 -4.96 16.31 3.40
N ILE A 56 -5.25 17.07 4.47
CA ILE A 56 -4.37 17.21 5.65
C ILE A 56 -4.29 15.90 6.44
N ILE A 57 -5.38 15.16 6.57
CA ILE A 57 -5.41 13.88 7.31
C ILE A 57 -4.82 12.72 6.51
N TYR A 58 -4.80 12.79 5.19
CA TYR A 58 -4.35 11.72 4.32
C TYR A 58 -2.96 11.14 4.66
N PRO A 59 -1.91 11.93 4.97
CA PRO A 59 -0.62 11.39 5.41
C PRO A 59 -0.70 10.56 6.71
N LEU A 60 -1.55 10.94 7.66
CA LEU A 60 -1.79 10.15 8.87
C LEU A 60 -2.48 8.83 8.57
N GLN A 61 -3.44 8.82 7.64
CA GLN A 61 -4.08 7.59 7.17
C GLN A 61 -3.08 6.67 6.48
N LEU A 62 -2.17 7.20 5.66
CA LEU A 62 -1.10 6.40 5.05
C LEU A 62 -0.17 5.78 6.08
N LEU A 63 0.20 6.51 7.12
CA LEU A 63 1.00 5.99 8.22
C LEU A 63 0.26 4.88 8.99
N MET A 64 -1.01 5.09 9.28
CA MET A 64 -1.89 4.10 9.91
C MET A 64 -1.96 2.81 9.09
N ILE A 65 -2.17 2.93 7.78
CA ILE A 65 -2.19 1.80 6.84
C ILE A 65 -0.82 1.12 6.80
N ALA A 66 0.28 1.87 6.74
CA ALA A 66 1.64 1.32 6.72
C ALA A 66 1.92 0.47 7.97
N ILE A 67 1.53 0.92 9.15
CA ILE A 67 1.69 0.18 10.41
C ILE A 67 0.82 -1.08 10.41
N ALA A 68 -0.47 -0.96 10.09
CA ALA A 68 -1.42 -2.07 10.12
C ALA A 68 -1.06 -3.14 9.08
N VAL A 69 -0.89 -2.74 7.82
CA VAL A 69 -0.58 -3.67 6.71
C VAL A 69 0.83 -4.25 6.89
N GLY A 70 1.83 -3.45 7.27
CA GLY A 70 3.19 -3.94 7.45
C GLY A 70 3.32 -4.96 8.58
N THR A 71 2.62 -4.74 9.70
CA THR A 71 2.52 -5.74 10.78
C THR A 71 1.85 -7.02 10.26
N GLY A 72 0.76 -6.87 9.52
CA GLY A 72 0.06 -8.00 8.90
C GLY A 72 0.94 -8.77 7.90
N VAL A 73 1.76 -8.10 7.11
CA VAL A 73 2.71 -8.75 6.19
C VAL A 73 3.79 -9.52 6.97
N GLY A 74 4.23 -9.02 8.11
CA GLY A 74 5.12 -9.77 9.02
C GLY A 74 4.50 -11.08 9.50
N ILE A 75 3.23 -11.03 9.92
CA ILE A 75 2.46 -12.23 10.33
C ILE A 75 2.26 -13.18 9.14
N ASN A 76 1.84 -12.66 7.99
CA ASN A 76 1.66 -13.44 6.77
C ASN A 76 2.93 -14.21 6.38
N THR A 77 4.07 -13.53 6.38
CA THR A 77 5.37 -14.11 6.03
C THR A 77 5.77 -15.19 7.05
N ALA A 78 5.59 -14.94 8.36
CA ALA A 78 5.86 -15.92 9.40
C ALA A 78 4.94 -17.14 9.27
N MET A 79 3.64 -16.95 9.09
CA MET A 79 2.69 -18.04 8.88
C MET A 79 3.03 -18.87 7.66
N ALA A 80 3.25 -18.23 6.50
CA ALA A 80 3.59 -18.93 5.27
C ALA A 80 4.90 -19.70 5.37
N HIS A 81 5.88 -19.21 6.14
CA HIS A 81 7.12 -19.92 6.45
C HIS A 81 6.83 -21.22 7.21
N TYR A 82 6.07 -21.15 8.31
CA TYR A 82 5.77 -22.34 9.12
C TYR A 82 4.83 -23.34 8.42
N LEU A 83 3.90 -22.85 7.59
CA LEU A 83 3.11 -23.72 6.71
C LEU A 83 4.00 -24.44 5.69
N GLY A 84 5.06 -23.78 5.20
CA GLY A 84 6.04 -24.37 4.28
C GLY A 84 6.85 -25.53 4.90
N VAL A 85 7.11 -25.49 6.18
CA VAL A 85 7.76 -26.61 6.93
C VAL A 85 6.74 -27.56 7.57
N HIS A 86 5.46 -27.45 7.22
CA HIS A 86 4.36 -28.27 7.73
C HIS A 86 4.14 -28.19 9.25
N ASP A 87 4.51 -27.05 9.88
CA ASP A 87 4.21 -26.76 11.29
C ASP A 87 2.99 -25.85 11.40
N GLU A 88 1.80 -26.44 11.19
CA GLU A 88 0.52 -25.72 11.26
C GLU A 88 0.27 -25.14 12.66
N LYS A 89 0.75 -25.81 13.72
CA LYS A 89 0.58 -25.34 15.09
C LYS A 89 1.29 -24.00 15.27
N LYS A 90 2.55 -23.93 14.86
CA LYS A 90 3.35 -22.70 14.97
C LYS A 90 2.81 -21.60 14.05
N ALA A 91 2.37 -21.94 12.84
CA ALA A 91 1.71 -20.99 11.95
C ALA A 91 0.45 -20.38 12.61
N ASN A 92 -0.41 -21.19 13.22
CA ASN A 92 -1.59 -20.72 13.94
C ASN A 92 -1.26 -19.89 15.19
N GLU A 93 -0.14 -20.17 15.88
CA GLU A 93 0.35 -19.33 16.99
C GLU A 93 0.68 -17.91 16.50
N TYR A 94 1.41 -17.75 15.37
CA TYR A 94 1.67 -16.44 14.77
C TYR A 94 0.38 -15.71 14.37
N GLY A 95 -0.56 -16.42 13.76
CA GLY A 95 -1.88 -15.86 13.46
C GLY A 95 -2.65 -15.43 14.72
N GLY A 96 -2.52 -16.22 15.81
CA GLY A 96 -3.16 -15.95 17.11
C GLY A 96 -2.58 -14.73 17.83
N ILE A 97 -1.29 -14.44 17.68
CA ILE A 97 -0.65 -13.22 18.19
C ILE A 97 -1.19 -11.98 17.45
N GLY A 98 -1.60 -12.14 16.19
CA GLY A 98 -2.04 -11.04 15.35
C GLY A 98 -3.15 -10.20 15.97
N THR A 99 -4.19 -10.82 16.51
CA THR A 99 -5.34 -10.07 17.07
C THR A 99 -4.96 -9.23 18.30
N PRO A 100 -4.32 -9.76 19.36
CA PRO A 100 -3.91 -8.91 20.50
C PRO A 100 -2.89 -7.84 20.11
N LEU A 101 -1.95 -8.17 19.23
CA LEU A 101 -0.96 -7.21 18.75
C LEU A 101 -1.61 -6.04 18.01
N THR A 102 -2.57 -6.33 17.13
CA THR A 102 -3.28 -5.28 16.39
C THR A 102 -4.15 -4.40 17.31
N LEU A 103 -4.77 -4.99 18.33
CA LEU A 103 -5.52 -4.23 19.33
C LEU A 103 -4.60 -3.29 20.12
N ALA A 104 -3.43 -3.76 20.53
CA ALA A 104 -2.44 -2.92 21.21
C ALA A 104 -1.96 -1.76 20.32
N LEU A 105 -1.67 -2.04 19.04
CA LEU A 105 -1.27 -1.01 18.07
C LEU A 105 -2.39 0.00 17.82
N TRP A 106 -3.62 -0.48 17.67
CA TRP A 106 -4.78 0.40 17.51
C TRP A 106 -4.95 1.32 18.73
N VAL A 107 -4.93 0.79 19.95
CA VAL A 107 -5.04 1.58 21.18
C VAL A 107 -3.94 2.64 21.27
N LEU A 108 -2.69 2.25 20.98
CA LEU A 108 -1.55 3.17 20.97
C LEU A 108 -1.74 4.27 19.92
N PHE A 109 -2.10 3.90 18.70
CA PHE A 109 -2.30 4.85 17.60
C PHE A 109 -3.48 5.79 17.87
N ALA A 110 -4.59 5.25 18.34
CA ALA A 110 -5.80 5.99 18.71
C ALA A 110 -5.51 7.00 19.84
N ALA A 111 -4.79 6.58 20.88
CA ALA A 111 -4.40 7.46 21.98
C ALA A 111 -3.49 8.61 21.49
N VAL A 112 -2.45 8.30 20.72
CA VAL A 112 -1.58 9.33 20.12
C VAL A 112 -2.39 10.31 19.29
N CYS A 113 -3.22 9.82 18.36
CA CYS A 113 -4.02 10.69 17.51
C CYS A 113 -5.04 11.51 18.29
N PHE A 114 -5.69 10.94 19.32
CA PHE A 114 -6.67 11.67 20.13
C PHE A 114 -6.07 12.92 20.80
N PHE A 115 -4.87 12.78 21.40
CA PHE A 115 -4.22 13.88 22.12
C PHE A 115 -3.51 14.86 21.17
N PHE A 116 -2.85 14.38 20.14
CA PHE A 116 -2.04 15.21 19.26
C PHE A 116 -2.81 15.82 18.07
N MET A 117 -4.01 15.37 17.75
CA MET A 117 -4.79 15.87 16.61
C MET A 117 -4.98 17.39 16.62
N PRO A 118 -5.31 18.07 17.75
CA PRO A 118 -5.45 19.53 17.76
C PRO A 118 -4.15 20.26 17.45
N ALA A 119 -3.01 19.74 17.92
CA ALA A 119 -1.70 20.32 17.63
C ALA A 119 -1.35 20.13 16.14
N TYR A 120 -1.56 18.94 15.61
CA TYR A 120 -1.36 18.62 14.19
C TYR A 120 -2.20 19.53 13.27
N ALA A 121 -3.48 19.73 13.59
CA ALA A 121 -4.35 20.60 12.82
C ALA A 121 -3.85 22.04 12.78
N ARG A 122 -3.47 22.61 13.93
CA ARG A 122 -2.94 23.98 14.01
C ARG A 122 -1.57 24.16 13.33
N MET A 123 -0.78 23.12 13.25
CA MET A 123 0.50 23.15 12.52
C MET A 123 0.30 23.08 11.00
N SER A 124 -0.84 22.56 10.56
CA SER A 124 -1.11 22.29 9.14
C SER A 124 -1.84 23.42 8.43
N THR A 125 -2.58 24.27 9.17
CA THR A 125 -3.38 25.37 8.60
C THR A 125 -3.72 26.43 9.64
N ASP A 126 -3.91 27.66 9.19
CA ASP A 126 -4.36 28.80 10.00
C ASP A 126 -5.88 29.02 9.92
N SER A 127 -6.59 28.37 9.01
CA SER A 127 -8.04 28.50 8.87
C SER A 127 -8.80 27.85 10.01
N PRO A 128 -9.60 28.57 10.81
CA PRO A 128 -10.35 28.01 11.94
C PRO A 128 -11.34 26.92 11.53
N GLU A 129 -11.99 27.07 10.37
CA GLU A 129 -12.91 26.07 9.83
C GLU A 129 -12.20 24.76 9.50
N VAL A 130 -11.08 24.87 8.75
CA VAL A 130 -10.29 23.71 8.37
C VAL A 130 -9.72 23.02 9.62
N ILE A 131 -9.21 23.77 10.61
CA ILE A 131 -8.73 23.22 11.89
C ILE A 131 -9.84 22.39 12.56
N LYS A 132 -11.06 22.92 12.64
CA LYS A 132 -12.21 22.21 13.20
C LYS A 132 -12.50 20.91 12.45
N ASP A 133 -12.55 20.97 11.13
CA ASP A 133 -12.85 19.83 10.26
C ASP A 133 -11.75 18.75 10.36
N VAL A 134 -10.47 19.15 10.39
CA VAL A 134 -9.33 18.23 10.61
C VAL A 134 -9.45 17.52 11.95
N ILE A 135 -9.77 18.24 13.03
CA ILE A 135 -9.90 17.65 14.37
C ILE A 135 -11.08 16.66 14.40
N VAL A 136 -12.24 17.03 13.84
CA VAL A 136 -13.43 16.18 13.84
C VAL A 136 -13.18 14.91 13.02
N TYR A 137 -12.80 15.07 11.75
CA TYR A 137 -12.57 13.95 10.82
C TYR A 137 -11.43 13.06 11.32
N GLY A 138 -10.29 13.67 11.65
CA GLY A 138 -9.10 12.94 12.06
C GLY A 138 -9.29 12.16 13.35
N ARG A 139 -9.97 12.73 14.35
CA ARG A 139 -10.29 11.99 15.58
C ARG A 139 -11.20 10.81 15.30
N ILE A 140 -12.27 10.98 14.52
CA ILE A 140 -13.20 9.87 14.24
C ILE A 140 -12.45 8.76 13.48
N VAL A 141 -11.76 9.08 12.39
CA VAL A 141 -11.10 8.08 11.55
C VAL A 141 -9.93 7.39 12.27
N CYS A 142 -9.12 8.13 13.04
CA CYS A 142 -7.96 7.56 13.71
C CYS A 142 -8.31 6.84 15.02
N VAL A 143 -9.23 7.37 15.82
CA VAL A 143 -9.60 6.74 17.11
C VAL A 143 -10.43 5.50 16.89
N PHE A 144 -11.36 5.52 15.95
CA PHE A 144 -12.22 4.37 15.66
C PHE A 144 -11.66 3.45 14.55
N SER A 145 -10.36 3.53 14.25
CA SER A 145 -9.68 2.74 13.23
C SER A 145 -9.54 1.24 13.54
N ILE A 146 -10.16 0.73 14.59
CA ILE A 146 -10.12 -0.69 14.97
C ILE A 146 -10.50 -1.61 13.81
N GLY A 147 -11.48 -1.20 12.97
CA GLY A 147 -11.89 -1.93 11.78
C GLY A 147 -10.74 -2.11 10.80
N LEU A 148 -10.01 -1.03 10.49
CA LEU A 148 -8.86 -1.05 9.59
C LEU A 148 -7.73 -1.93 10.13
N PHE A 149 -7.37 -1.78 11.41
CA PHE A 149 -6.30 -2.55 12.02
C PHE A 149 -6.62 -4.06 12.04
N THR A 150 -7.82 -4.44 12.45
CA THR A 150 -8.23 -5.85 12.54
C THR A 150 -8.46 -6.47 11.16
N GLU A 151 -9.08 -5.73 10.22
CA GLU A 151 -9.24 -6.17 8.82
C GLU A 151 -7.88 -6.46 8.18
N SER A 152 -6.91 -5.55 8.33
CA SER A 152 -5.57 -5.71 7.75
C SER A 152 -4.88 -6.99 8.23
N ILE A 153 -4.92 -7.27 9.54
CA ILE A 153 -4.29 -8.47 10.11
C ILE A 153 -5.00 -9.75 9.65
N TRP A 154 -6.33 -9.81 9.79
CA TRP A 154 -7.09 -11.02 9.40
C TRP A 154 -7.03 -11.28 7.90
N THR A 155 -7.02 -10.24 7.08
CA THR A 155 -6.75 -10.35 5.64
C THR A 155 -5.41 -11.02 5.38
N LYS A 156 -4.34 -10.61 6.07
CA LYS A 156 -3.01 -11.18 5.88
C LYS A 156 -2.90 -12.62 6.39
N ILE A 157 -3.62 -12.98 7.44
CA ILE A 157 -3.77 -14.37 7.90
C ILE A 157 -4.45 -15.23 6.84
N LEU A 158 -5.54 -14.74 6.24
CA LEU A 158 -6.25 -15.44 5.16
C LEU A 158 -5.37 -15.62 3.92
N GLN A 159 -4.63 -14.58 3.53
CA GLN A 159 -3.70 -14.64 2.40
C GLN A 159 -2.58 -15.67 2.62
N ALA A 160 -2.08 -15.83 3.85
CA ALA A 160 -1.12 -16.89 4.20
C ALA A 160 -1.72 -18.29 4.03
N ASN A 161 -3.02 -18.43 4.25
CA ASN A 161 -3.79 -19.68 4.08
C ASN A 161 -4.42 -19.80 2.67
N GLU A 162 -3.86 -19.14 1.66
CA GLU A 162 -4.28 -19.23 0.25
C GLU A 162 -5.67 -18.64 -0.06
N ASP A 163 -6.36 -18.04 0.93
CA ASP A 163 -7.67 -17.41 0.73
C ASP A 163 -7.51 -15.93 0.38
N MET A 164 -7.52 -15.62 -0.92
CA MET A 164 -7.52 -14.25 -1.44
C MET A 164 -8.94 -13.73 -1.73
N LYS A 165 -9.94 -14.63 -1.78
CA LYS A 165 -11.31 -14.27 -2.12
C LYS A 165 -12.06 -13.63 -0.96
N THR A 166 -11.90 -14.16 0.25
CA THR A 166 -12.59 -13.60 1.42
C THR A 166 -12.18 -12.16 1.70
N PRO A 167 -10.87 -11.76 1.68
CA PRO A 167 -10.46 -10.37 1.74
C PRO A 167 -11.03 -9.49 0.64
N MET A 168 -11.05 -9.98 -0.61
CA MET A 168 -11.66 -9.24 -1.73
C MET A 168 -13.13 -8.93 -1.47
N ILE A 169 -13.93 -9.93 -1.06
CA ILE A 169 -15.34 -9.75 -0.75
C ILE A 169 -15.52 -8.75 0.40
N ALA A 170 -14.68 -8.85 1.43
CA ALA A 170 -14.71 -7.95 2.58
C ALA A 170 -14.45 -6.49 2.17
N GLN A 171 -13.42 -6.25 1.37
CA GLN A 171 -13.08 -4.91 0.90
C GLN A 171 -14.17 -4.34 -0.01
N ILE A 172 -14.73 -5.15 -0.92
CA ILE A 172 -15.86 -4.72 -1.78
C ILE A 172 -17.07 -4.37 -0.91
N ALA A 173 -17.45 -5.22 0.04
CA ALA A 173 -18.58 -4.97 0.93
C ALA A 173 -18.37 -3.71 1.77
N GLY A 174 -17.18 -3.52 2.35
CA GLY A 174 -16.83 -2.33 3.11
C GLY A 174 -16.91 -1.06 2.28
N ALA A 175 -16.37 -1.09 1.04
CA ALA A 175 -16.44 0.04 0.12
C ALA A 175 -17.87 0.37 -0.30
N LEU A 176 -18.70 -0.62 -0.60
CA LEU A 176 -20.11 -0.40 -0.95
C LEU A 176 -20.91 0.20 0.21
N VAL A 177 -20.66 -0.27 1.45
CA VAL A 177 -21.29 0.29 2.65
C VAL A 177 -20.84 1.73 2.84
N ASN A 178 -19.55 2.05 2.71
CA ASN A 178 -19.06 3.42 2.80
C ASN A 178 -19.73 4.32 1.75
N ILE A 179 -19.70 3.96 0.46
CA ILE A 179 -20.32 4.73 -0.65
C ILE A 179 -21.83 4.95 -0.40
N ALA A 180 -22.52 3.96 0.15
CA ALA A 180 -23.96 4.10 0.45
C ALA A 180 -24.21 5.02 1.65
N LEU A 181 -23.36 4.96 2.68
CA LEU A 181 -23.52 5.76 3.91
C LEU A 181 -23.04 7.21 3.75
N ASP A 182 -22.08 7.48 2.86
CA ASP A 182 -21.56 8.84 2.64
C ASP A 182 -22.68 9.86 2.37
N PRO A 183 -23.53 9.72 1.34
CA PRO A 183 -24.58 10.69 1.08
C PRO A 183 -25.63 10.73 2.20
N LEU A 184 -25.86 9.60 2.90
CA LEU A 184 -26.80 9.53 4.00
C LEU A 184 -26.36 10.39 5.19
N PHE A 185 -25.10 10.27 5.59
CA PHE A 185 -24.57 10.94 6.77
C PHE A 185 -24.04 12.35 6.47
N ILE A 186 -23.45 12.57 5.28
CA ILE A 186 -22.93 13.89 4.90
C ILE A 186 -24.08 14.88 4.71
N PHE A 187 -25.11 14.50 3.93
CA PHE A 187 -26.20 15.39 3.55
C PHE A 187 -27.44 15.26 4.41
N GLY A 188 -27.53 14.21 5.25
CA GLY A 188 -28.69 13.98 6.11
C GLY A 188 -29.93 13.50 5.34
N LEU A 189 -29.76 12.57 4.38
CA LEU A 189 -30.86 12.04 3.60
C LEU A 189 -31.78 11.11 4.44
N PHE A 190 -33.01 10.94 4.01
CA PHE A 190 -34.02 10.06 4.64
C PHE A 190 -34.31 10.39 6.11
N GLY A 191 -34.22 11.68 6.52
CA GLY A 191 -34.51 12.13 7.87
C GLY A 191 -33.39 11.94 8.91
N LEU A 192 -32.20 11.53 8.44
CA LEU A 192 -31.00 11.48 9.28
C LEU A 192 -30.45 12.89 9.54
N PRO A 193 -29.76 13.11 10.67
CA PRO A 193 -29.10 14.39 10.92
C PRO A 193 -27.97 14.63 9.90
N LYS A 194 -27.86 15.87 9.42
CA LYS A 194 -26.78 16.32 8.55
C LYS A 194 -25.48 16.41 9.34
N LEU A 195 -24.60 15.43 9.23
CA LEU A 195 -23.36 15.35 9.99
C LEU A 195 -22.14 15.96 9.26
N GLY A 196 -22.27 16.25 7.96
CA GLY A 196 -21.19 16.83 7.19
C GLY A 196 -19.92 15.96 7.17
N ILE A 197 -18.77 16.56 7.46
CA ILE A 197 -17.48 15.84 7.45
C ILE A 197 -17.40 14.72 8.51
N ALA A 198 -18.07 14.87 9.64
CA ALA A 198 -18.19 13.80 10.63
C ALA A 198 -18.95 12.60 10.06
N GLY A 199 -19.94 12.84 9.18
CA GLY A 199 -20.67 11.80 8.46
C GLY A 199 -19.78 10.98 7.55
N ALA A 200 -18.90 11.60 6.76
CA ALA A 200 -17.91 10.93 5.93
C ALA A 200 -16.95 10.07 6.78
N ALA A 201 -16.46 10.62 7.90
CA ALA A 201 -15.60 9.89 8.82
C ALA A 201 -16.28 8.64 9.41
N ILE A 202 -17.55 8.77 9.81
CA ILE A 202 -18.34 7.65 10.35
C ILE A 202 -18.61 6.60 9.28
N ALA A 203 -18.97 7.00 8.06
CA ALA A 203 -19.21 6.08 6.95
C ALA A 203 -17.94 5.26 6.64
N THR A 204 -16.77 5.90 6.62
CA THR A 204 -15.45 5.24 6.45
C THR A 204 -15.21 4.20 7.54
N VAL A 205 -15.39 4.58 8.80
CA VAL A 205 -15.21 3.67 9.95
C VAL A 205 -16.17 2.48 9.89
N VAL A 206 -17.45 2.72 9.58
CA VAL A 206 -18.45 1.64 9.47
C VAL A 206 -18.09 0.69 8.33
N GLY A 207 -17.67 1.20 7.16
CA GLY A 207 -17.18 0.37 6.05
C GLY A 207 -16.00 -0.52 6.45
N GLN A 208 -15.03 0.02 7.18
CA GLN A 208 -13.88 -0.73 7.70
C GLN A 208 -14.30 -1.80 8.72
N ILE A 209 -15.25 -1.50 9.60
CA ILE A 209 -15.77 -2.48 10.56
C ILE A 209 -16.52 -3.61 9.85
N VAL A 210 -17.33 -3.30 8.83
CA VAL A 210 -18.02 -4.33 8.04
C VAL A 210 -17.01 -5.25 7.35
N ALA A 211 -15.98 -4.71 6.73
CA ALA A 211 -14.91 -5.49 6.14
C ALA A 211 -14.21 -6.38 7.18
N ALA A 212 -13.88 -5.83 8.36
CA ALA A 212 -13.28 -6.58 9.46
C ALA A 212 -14.15 -7.75 9.93
N LEU A 213 -15.45 -7.54 10.08
CA LEU A 213 -16.39 -8.60 10.50
C LEU A 213 -16.49 -9.75 9.51
N ILE A 214 -16.36 -9.48 8.21
CA ILE A 214 -16.37 -10.50 7.17
C ILE A 214 -15.11 -11.36 7.24
N VAL A 215 -13.92 -10.74 7.32
CA VAL A 215 -12.65 -11.48 7.41
C VAL A 215 -12.45 -12.16 8.75
N MET A 216 -13.02 -11.62 9.84
CA MET A 216 -12.94 -12.17 11.19
C MET A 216 -13.40 -13.63 11.25
N LYS A 217 -14.50 -13.98 10.57
CA LYS A 217 -15.10 -15.33 10.60
C LYS A 217 -14.12 -16.44 10.25
N LYS A 218 -13.16 -16.18 9.37
CA LYS A 218 -12.14 -17.14 8.94
C LYS A 218 -10.72 -16.74 9.33
N GLY A 219 -10.46 -15.45 9.59
CA GLY A 219 -9.14 -14.92 9.91
C GLY A 219 -8.77 -15.02 11.39
N PHE A 220 -9.77 -15.02 12.26
CA PHE A 220 -9.51 -15.11 13.70
C PHE A 220 -8.81 -16.42 14.09
N ARG A 221 -7.78 -16.32 14.92
CA ARG A 221 -7.06 -17.45 15.52
C ARG A 221 -6.96 -17.25 17.02
N LYS A 222 -7.01 -18.37 17.77
CA LYS A 222 -6.87 -18.33 19.22
C LYS A 222 -5.47 -17.84 19.60
N SER A 223 -5.41 -16.91 20.54
CA SER A 223 -4.15 -16.38 21.06
C SER A 223 -3.35 -17.47 21.78
N PRO A 224 -2.03 -17.59 21.51
CA PRO A 224 -1.15 -18.48 22.26
C PRO A 224 -0.86 -17.92 23.67
N PRO A 225 -0.19 -18.71 24.54
CA PRO A 225 0.25 -18.22 25.85
C PRO A 225 1.16 -16.99 25.74
N LEU A 226 1.05 -16.06 26.70
CA LEU A 226 1.82 -14.80 26.69
C LEU A 226 3.34 -14.99 26.72
N SER A 227 3.82 -16.14 27.20
CA SER A 227 5.25 -16.46 27.28
C SER A 227 5.98 -16.45 25.93
N VAL A 228 5.27 -16.71 24.82
CA VAL A 228 5.86 -16.74 23.46
C VAL A 228 5.90 -15.36 22.79
N TYR A 229 5.14 -14.40 23.29
CA TYR A 229 4.95 -13.08 22.65
C TYR A 229 6.24 -12.31 22.39
N PRO A 230 7.17 -12.13 23.35
CA PRO A 230 8.33 -11.27 23.10
C PRO A 230 9.19 -11.75 21.93
N ARG A 231 9.41 -13.06 21.84
CA ARG A 231 10.20 -13.68 20.77
C ARG A 231 9.48 -13.60 19.42
N ASP A 232 8.20 -13.93 19.41
CA ASP A 232 7.44 -14.06 18.18
C ASP A 232 7.05 -12.68 17.62
N ILE A 233 6.79 -11.68 18.46
CA ILE A 233 6.61 -10.28 18.06
C ILE A 233 7.89 -9.74 17.42
N CYS A 234 9.06 -9.99 18.02
CA CYS A 234 10.34 -9.58 17.44
C CYS A 234 10.53 -10.20 16.04
N PHE A 235 10.16 -11.45 15.85
CA PHE A 235 10.23 -12.11 14.54
C PHE A 235 9.24 -11.53 13.54
N ILE A 236 7.99 -11.26 13.96
CA ILE A 236 6.97 -10.60 13.12
C ILE A 236 7.49 -9.24 12.62
N TYR A 237 8.04 -8.40 13.50
CA TYR A 237 8.55 -7.09 13.10
C TYR A 237 9.83 -7.18 12.27
N LYS A 238 10.70 -8.15 12.51
CA LYS A 238 11.84 -8.42 11.62
C LYS A 238 11.41 -8.64 10.16
N LEU A 239 10.26 -9.29 9.96
CA LEU A 239 9.69 -9.55 8.64
C LEU A 239 8.78 -8.41 8.13
N GLY A 240 8.13 -7.67 9.03
CA GLY A 240 7.15 -6.63 8.71
C GLY A 240 7.74 -5.24 8.49
N ILE A 241 8.81 -4.87 9.21
CA ILE A 241 9.47 -3.55 9.10
C ILE A 241 9.83 -3.18 7.67
N PRO A 242 10.36 -4.07 6.81
CA PRO A 242 10.62 -3.71 5.41
C PRO A 242 9.39 -3.19 4.68
N ASN A 243 8.21 -3.76 4.95
CA ASN A 243 6.97 -3.30 4.32
C ASN A 243 6.49 -1.96 4.91
N ILE A 244 6.59 -1.77 6.23
CA ILE A 244 6.29 -0.49 6.88
C ILE A 244 7.17 0.61 6.28
N LEU A 245 8.48 0.37 6.16
CA LEU A 245 9.42 1.32 5.56
C LEU A 245 9.08 1.60 4.10
N MET A 246 8.73 0.57 3.32
CA MET A 246 8.40 0.73 1.91
C MET A 246 7.17 1.63 1.71
N GLN A 247 6.13 1.45 2.53
CA GLN A 247 4.92 2.26 2.44
C GLN A 247 5.12 3.68 2.99
N SER A 248 5.81 3.83 4.12
CA SER A 248 6.12 5.15 4.70
C SER A 248 7.06 5.96 3.81
N ALA A 249 8.08 5.34 3.26
CA ALA A 249 9.06 5.99 2.40
C ALA A 249 8.44 6.53 1.10
N TYR A 250 7.36 5.91 0.61
CA TYR A 250 6.59 6.40 -0.53
C TYR A 250 6.08 7.84 -0.30
N THR A 251 5.54 8.12 0.87
CA THR A 251 5.06 9.47 1.23
C THR A 251 6.19 10.48 1.29
N PHE A 252 7.33 10.10 1.87
CA PHE A 252 8.47 11.01 2.03
C PHE A 252 9.10 11.43 0.69
N TYR A 253 9.28 10.50 -0.25
CA TYR A 253 9.88 10.90 -1.52
C TYR A 253 8.94 11.74 -2.37
N ILE A 254 7.62 11.49 -2.34
CA ILE A 254 6.63 12.35 -3.01
C ILE A 254 6.72 13.78 -2.46
N LEU A 255 6.76 13.93 -1.13
CA LEU A 255 6.89 15.24 -0.51
C LEU A 255 8.20 15.92 -0.93
N GLY A 256 9.31 15.21 -0.91
CA GLY A 256 10.61 15.73 -1.33
C GLY A 256 10.63 16.20 -2.79
N LEU A 257 10.07 15.42 -3.72
CA LEU A 257 9.98 15.80 -5.12
C LEU A 257 9.02 16.99 -5.35
N ASN A 258 7.91 17.06 -4.63
CA ASN A 258 7.00 18.22 -4.68
C ASN A 258 7.69 19.50 -4.21
N LEU A 259 8.44 19.45 -3.11
CA LEU A 259 9.20 20.61 -2.62
C LEU A 259 10.25 21.10 -3.64
N ILE A 260 10.92 20.18 -4.34
CA ILE A 260 11.85 20.54 -5.40
C ILE A 260 11.11 21.20 -6.57
N LEU A 261 10.00 20.65 -7.04
CA LEU A 261 9.22 21.19 -8.14
C LEU A 261 8.54 22.52 -7.81
N ALA A 262 8.15 22.75 -6.56
CA ALA A 262 7.61 24.01 -6.09
C ALA A 262 8.58 25.20 -6.29
N THR A 263 9.90 24.94 -6.38
CA THR A 263 10.89 25.97 -6.69
C THR A 263 10.84 26.44 -8.14
N PHE A 264 10.19 25.69 -9.04
CA PHE A 264 10.01 26.08 -10.45
C PHE A 264 8.66 26.75 -10.68
N SER A 265 7.56 26.06 -10.38
CA SER A 265 6.21 26.59 -10.53
C SER A 265 5.16 25.66 -9.92
N ASP A 266 3.97 26.20 -9.63
CA ASP A 266 2.80 25.43 -9.19
C ASP A 266 2.32 24.45 -10.27
N GLN A 267 2.50 24.82 -11.55
CA GLN A 267 2.17 23.97 -12.69
C GLN A 267 3.04 22.70 -12.74
N ALA A 268 4.31 22.80 -12.36
CA ALA A 268 5.21 21.64 -12.28
C ALA A 268 4.80 20.68 -11.17
N VAL A 269 4.41 21.20 -10.00
CA VAL A 269 3.86 20.41 -8.89
C VAL A 269 2.56 19.74 -9.31
N THR A 270 1.68 20.48 -9.99
CA THR A 270 0.41 19.96 -10.52
C THR A 270 0.65 18.82 -11.50
N ALA A 271 1.59 18.97 -12.43
CA ALA A 271 1.94 17.91 -13.39
C ALA A 271 2.41 16.62 -12.71
N LEU A 272 3.24 16.72 -11.67
CA LEU A 272 3.66 15.57 -10.87
C LEU A 272 2.47 14.94 -10.10
N GLY A 273 1.58 15.77 -9.55
CA GLY A 273 0.36 15.28 -8.89
C GLY A 273 -0.55 14.50 -9.83
N LEU A 274 -0.69 14.94 -11.09
CA LEU A 274 -1.46 14.23 -12.11
C LEU A 274 -0.81 12.91 -12.51
N TYR A 275 0.53 12.84 -12.54
CA TYR A 275 1.25 11.58 -12.69
C TYR A 275 0.87 10.59 -11.57
N TYR A 276 0.89 11.00 -10.30
CA TYR A 276 0.55 10.10 -9.19
C TYR A 276 -0.90 9.61 -9.24
N LYS A 277 -1.84 10.42 -9.71
CA LYS A 277 -3.23 9.97 -9.94
C LYS A 277 -3.29 8.83 -10.95
N TRP A 278 -2.64 8.97 -12.09
CA TRP A 278 -2.58 7.91 -13.10
C TRP A 278 -1.80 6.69 -12.62
N GLN A 279 -0.69 6.90 -11.93
CA GLN A 279 0.11 5.84 -11.34
C GLN A 279 -0.75 4.94 -10.44
N SER A 280 -1.62 5.50 -9.63
CA SER A 280 -2.48 4.74 -8.72
C SER A 280 -3.29 3.66 -9.44
N PHE A 281 -3.73 3.89 -10.67
CA PHE A 281 -4.45 2.89 -11.47
C PHE A 281 -3.52 1.91 -12.18
N PHE A 282 -2.48 2.40 -12.84
CA PHE A 282 -1.55 1.55 -13.59
C PHE A 282 -0.77 0.59 -12.69
N PHE A 283 -0.60 0.94 -11.42
CA PHE A 283 0.17 0.14 -10.46
C PHE A 283 -0.65 -0.88 -9.68
N ILE A 284 -1.99 -0.91 -9.82
CA ILE A 284 -2.84 -1.92 -9.18
C ILE A 284 -2.36 -3.35 -9.50
N PRO A 285 -2.08 -3.74 -10.76
CA PRO A 285 -1.61 -5.08 -11.06
C PRO A 285 -0.27 -5.41 -10.40
N LEU A 286 0.67 -4.45 -10.36
CA LEU A 286 1.97 -4.63 -9.73
C LEU A 286 1.86 -4.76 -8.22
N GLY A 287 1.01 -3.93 -7.57
CA GLY A 287 0.71 -4.02 -6.15
C GLY A 287 0.06 -5.35 -5.76
N ALA A 288 -0.83 -5.86 -6.60
CA ALA A 288 -1.41 -7.18 -6.41
C ALA A 288 -0.36 -8.29 -6.52
N LEU A 289 0.53 -8.24 -7.51
CA LEU A 289 1.65 -9.18 -7.62
C LEU A 289 2.54 -9.12 -6.37
N GLN A 290 2.93 -7.93 -5.91
CA GLN A 290 3.72 -7.76 -4.68
C GLN A 290 3.04 -8.44 -3.48
N THR A 291 1.73 -8.28 -3.33
CA THR A 291 0.96 -8.91 -2.25
C THR A 291 0.96 -10.44 -2.37
N CYS A 292 0.77 -10.96 -3.57
CA CYS A 292 0.61 -12.39 -3.83
C CYS A 292 1.92 -13.17 -3.73
N ILE A 293 3.05 -12.59 -4.16
CA ILE A 293 4.34 -13.31 -4.16
C ILE A 293 4.90 -13.55 -2.76
N VAL A 294 4.55 -12.73 -1.77
CA VAL A 294 5.05 -12.88 -0.39
C VAL A 294 4.76 -14.26 0.18
N PRO A 295 3.49 -14.69 0.32
CA PRO A 295 3.20 -15.99 0.90
C PRO A 295 3.69 -17.15 0.03
N VAL A 296 3.64 -17.03 -1.31
CA VAL A 296 4.10 -18.07 -2.22
C VAL A 296 5.61 -18.31 -2.10
N ILE A 297 6.40 -17.23 -2.08
CA ILE A 297 7.86 -17.33 -1.93
C ILE A 297 8.22 -17.82 -0.53
N SER A 298 7.60 -17.27 0.53
CA SER A 298 7.90 -17.63 1.91
C SER A 298 7.62 -19.12 2.19
N TYR A 299 6.50 -19.64 1.71
CA TYR A 299 6.15 -21.06 1.80
C TYR A 299 7.19 -21.95 1.10
N ASN A 300 7.50 -21.65 -0.18
CA ASN A 300 8.43 -22.47 -0.95
C ASN A 300 9.88 -22.36 -0.46
N TYR A 301 10.29 -21.19 0.04
CA TYR A 301 11.60 -20.98 0.64
C TYR A 301 11.77 -21.83 1.91
N ALA A 302 10.78 -21.80 2.80
CA ALA A 302 10.76 -22.61 4.02
C ALA A 302 10.76 -24.12 3.73
N SER A 303 10.08 -24.54 2.65
CA SER A 303 10.07 -25.94 2.18
C SER A 303 11.38 -26.37 1.48
N GLY A 304 12.41 -25.52 1.41
CA GLY A 304 13.66 -25.79 0.68
C GLY A 304 13.54 -25.78 -0.85
N ARG A 305 12.41 -25.35 -1.40
CA ARG A 305 12.12 -25.38 -2.85
C ARG A 305 12.55 -24.09 -3.54
N MET A 306 13.86 -23.83 -3.54
CA MET A 306 14.44 -22.61 -4.12
C MET A 306 14.12 -22.44 -5.61
N ASP A 307 13.98 -23.52 -6.37
CA ASP A 307 13.61 -23.45 -7.78
C ASP A 307 12.23 -22.83 -8.00
N ARG A 308 11.28 -23.13 -7.09
CA ARG A 308 9.96 -22.52 -7.14
C ARG A 308 10.01 -21.04 -6.75
N CYS A 309 10.88 -20.65 -5.80
CA CYS A 309 11.10 -19.24 -5.47
C CYS A 309 11.65 -18.46 -6.68
N LYS A 310 12.66 -19.01 -7.37
CA LYS A 310 13.18 -18.43 -8.62
C LYS A 310 12.10 -18.32 -9.69
N LYS A 311 11.31 -19.38 -9.87
CA LYS A 311 10.21 -19.41 -10.84
C LYS A 311 9.15 -18.37 -10.51
N THR A 312 8.79 -18.21 -9.21
CA THR A 312 7.84 -17.19 -8.77
C THR A 312 8.35 -15.80 -9.08
N LEU A 313 9.61 -15.50 -8.70
CA LEU A 313 10.25 -14.23 -9.01
C LEU A 313 10.27 -13.94 -10.51
N SER A 314 10.78 -14.87 -11.31
CA SER A 314 10.87 -14.72 -12.77
C SER A 314 9.49 -14.52 -13.42
N THR A 315 8.50 -15.33 -13.05
CA THR A 315 7.13 -15.19 -13.59
C THR A 315 6.52 -13.84 -13.22
N SER A 316 6.76 -13.36 -11.98
CA SER A 316 6.26 -12.05 -11.53
C SER A 316 6.98 -10.88 -12.21
N LEU A 317 8.29 -10.99 -12.46
CA LEU A 317 9.04 -9.98 -13.22
C LEU A 317 8.52 -9.90 -14.66
N VAL A 318 8.42 -11.03 -15.35
CA VAL A 318 7.95 -11.08 -16.75
C VAL A 318 6.50 -10.58 -16.84
N GLY A 319 5.61 -11.06 -15.98
CA GLY A 319 4.22 -10.62 -15.96
C GLY A 319 4.07 -9.14 -15.62
N GLY A 320 4.81 -8.66 -14.61
CA GLY A 320 4.85 -7.26 -14.21
C GLY A 320 5.40 -6.36 -15.33
N MET A 321 6.50 -6.76 -15.98
CA MET A 321 7.06 -6.01 -17.12
C MET A 321 6.08 -5.96 -18.30
N GLY A 322 5.39 -7.05 -18.61
CA GLY A 322 4.37 -7.08 -19.67
C GLY A 322 3.22 -6.10 -19.38
N LEU A 323 2.73 -6.07 -18.14
CA LEU A 323 1.68 -5.13 -17.71
C LEU A 323 2.19 -3.67 -17.73
N MET A 324 3.39 -3.41 -17.23
CA MET A 324 3.99 -2.09 -17.21
C MET A 324 4.42 -1.60 -18.60
N PHE A 325 4.68 -2.50 -19.55
CA PHE A 325 4.90 -2.14 -20.95
C PHE A 325 3.67 -1.46 -21.57
N ILE A 326 2.46 -1.93 -21.23
CA ILE A 326 1.21 -1.27 -21.63
C ILE A 326 1.17 0.15 -21.05
N GLY A 327 1.52 0.32 -19.76
CA GLY A 327 1.62 1.64 -19.14
C GLY A 327 2.65 2.53 -19.85
N THR A 328 3.83 1.99 -20.16
CA THR A 328 4.86 2.70 -20.95
C THR A 328 4.33 3.18 -22.29
N LEU A 329 3.61 2.33 -23.03
CA LEU A 329 3.02 2.72 -24.31
C LEU A 329 2.00 3.85 -24.15
N VAL A 330 1.09 3.73 -23.20
CA VAL A 330 0.05 4.74 -22.94
C VAL A 330 0.66 6.10 -22.56
N PHE A 331 1.63 6.10 -21.64
CA PHE A 331 2.31 7.33 -21.19
C PHE A 331 3.18 7.98 -22.27
N ASN A 332 3.59 7.24 -23.29
CA ASN A 332 4.38 7.78 -24.40
C ASN A 332 3.53 8.14 -25.62
N LEU A 333 2.43 7.44 -25.87
CA LEU A 333 1.60 7.69 -27.07
C LEU A 333 0.53 8.77 -26.86
N ILE A 334 -0.05 8.85 -25.66
CA ILE A 334 -1.19 9.73 -25.39
C ILE A 334 -1.05 10.61 -24.12
N PRO A 335 0.16 11.10 -23.74
CA PRO A 335 0.34 11.85 -22.50
C PRO A 335 -0.53 13.11 -22.44
N GLY A 336 -0.65 13.84 -23.55
CA GLY A 336 -1.46 15.06 -23.60
C GLY A 336 -2.95 14.79 -23.38
N GLN A 337 -3.49 13.69 -23.91
CA GLN A 337 -4.88 13.29 -23.68
C GLN A 337 -5.10 12.91 -22.21
N MET A 338 -4.18 12.16 -21.62
CA MET A 338 -4.24 11.79 -20.20
C MET A 338 -4.28 13.04 -19.29
N LEU A 339 -3.46 14.03 -19.57
CA LEU A 339 -3.43 15.28 -18.79
C LEU A 339 -4.71 16.10 -18.97
N ARG A 340 -5.24 16.18 -20.20
CA ARG A 340 -6.49 16.91 -20.51
C ARG A 340 -7.73 16.36 -19.81
N VAL A 341 -7.70 15.12 -19.32
CA VAL A 341 -8.76 14.58 -18.47
C VAL A 341 -8.93 15.37 -17.17
N PHE A 342 -7.84 15.95 -16.66
CA PHE A 342 -7.82 16.61 -15.36
C PHE A 342 -7.62 18.13 -15.42
N THR A 343 -7.05 18.66 -16.49
CA THR A 343 -6.74 20.10 -16.60
C THR A 343 -6.84 20.61 -18.02
N SER A 344 -7.20 21.89 -18.16
CA SER A 344 -7.15 22.63 -19.41
C SER A 344 -5.97 23.62 -19.46
N ASP A 345 -5.14 23.69 -18.41
CA ASP A 345 -3.98 24.59 -18.36
C ASP A 345 -2.89 24.13 -19.35
N PRO A 346 -2.57 24.95 -20.39
CA PRO A 346 -1.58 24.61 -21.39
C PRO A 346 -0.17 24.38 -20.82
N GLN A 347 0.19 25.11 -19.74
CA GLN A 347 1.51 24.99 -19.11
C GLN A 347 1.63 23.66 -18.37
N VAL A 348 0.60 23.26 -17.62
CA VAL A 348 0.57 21.94 -16.95
C VAL A 348 0.64 20.81 -17.99
N ILE A 349 -0.08 20.93 -19.11
CA ILE A 349 -0.07 19.95 -20.19
C ILE A 349 1.32 19.85 -20.83
N ALA A 350 1.96 20.99 -21.12
CA ALA A 350 3.29 21.01 -21.72
C ALA A 350 4.35 20.36 -20.80
N ILE A 351 4.42 20.77 -19.53
CA ILE A 351 5.33 20.23 -18.53
C ILE A 351 5.05 18.72 -18.29
N GLY A 352 3.77 18.40 -18.09
CA GLY A 352 3.35 17.03 -17.80
C GLY A 352 3.60 16.07 -18.96
N THR A 353 3.47 16.53 -20.22
CA THR A 353 3.77 15.70 -21.41
C THR A 353 5.23 15.26 -21.40
N VAL A 354 6.17 16.18 -21.16
CA VAL A 354 7.59 15.85 -21.02
C VAL A 354 7.80 14.88 -19.87
N GLY A 355 7.22 15.17 -18.70
CA GLY A 355 7.32 14.32 -17.52
C GLY A 355 6.80 12.90 -17.77
N PHE A 356 5.64 12.75 -18.41
CA PHE A 356 5.03 11.45 -18.68
C PHE A 356 5.86 10.58 -19.61
N HIS A 357 6.55 11.16 -20.60
CA HIS A 357 7.48 10.42 -21.45
C HIS A 357 8.62 9.80 -20.62
N PHE A 358 9.30 10.59 -19.79
CA PHE A 358 10.41 10.07 -18.97
C PHE A 358 9.94 9.07 -17.92
N VAL A 359 8.83 9.37 -17.24
CA VAL A 359 8.27 8.48 -16.24
C VAL A 359 7.76 7.17 -16.86
N GLY A 360 7.13 7.25 -18.04
CA GLY A 360 6.66 6.06 -18.77
C GLY A 360 7.80 5.09 -19.10
N ILE A 361 8.97 5.59 -19.48
CA ILE A 361 10.16 4.75 -19.73
C ILE A 361 10.64 4.04 -18.45
N SER A 362 10.46 4.67 -17.28
CA SER A 362 10.88 4.10 -16.00
C SER A 362 10.02 2.92 -15.51
N PHE A 363 8.85 2.69 -16.09
CA PHE A 363 7.91 1.66 -15.62
C PHE A 363 8.48 0.24 -15.71
N ILE A 364 9.27 -0.06 -16.73
CA ILE A 364 9.87 -1.39 -16.89
C ILE A 364 10.93 -1.68 -15.81
N PRO A 365 11.97 -0.84 -15.61
CA PRO A 365 12.93 -1.08 -14.53
C PRO A 365 12.28 -0.96 -13.14
N MET A 366 11.22 -0.17 -12.99
CA MET A 366 10.46 -0.04 -11.75
C MET A 366 9.85 -1.38 -11.28
N VAL A 367 9.43 -2.26 -12.18
CA VAL A 367 8.96 -3.61 -11.81
C VAL A 367 10.03 -4.34 -11.00
N THR A 368 11.25 -4.30 -11.47
CA THR A 368 12.37 -4.97 -10.82
C THR A 368 12.72 -4.32 -9.48
N SER A 369 12.78 -2.99 -9.45
CA SER A 369 13.12 -2.23 -8.25
C SER A 369 12.07 -2.38 -7.13
N LEU A 370 10.82 -2.69 -7.47
CA LEU A 370 9.74 -2.91 -6.51
C LEU A 370 9.56 -4.39 -6.13
N ILE A 371 9.83 -5.33 -7.03
CA ILE A 371 9.65 -6.77 -6.75
C ILE A 371 10.82 -7.34 -5.94
N PHE A 372 12.06 -6.88 -6.14
CA PHE A 372 13.21 -7.39 -5.37
C PHE A 372 13.11 -7.15 -3.86
N PRO A 373 12.73 -5.96 -3.36
CA PRO A 373 12.50 -5.77 -1.92
C PRO A 373 11.50 -6.77 -1.35
N VAL A 374 10.40 -7.02 -2.08
CA VAL A 374 9.37 -7.97 -1.68
C VAL A 374 9.88 -9.41 -1.68
N PHE A 375 10.70 -9.78 -2.66
CA PHE A 375 11.38 -11.08 -2.68
C PHE A 375 12.27 -11.26 -1.45
N PHE A 376 13.13 -10.28 -1.13
CA PHE A 376 14.00 -10.36 0.04
C PHE A 376 13.23 -10.38 1.35
N GLN A 377 12.12 -9.67 1.43
CA GLN A 377 11.20 -9.75 2.57
C GLN A 377 10.65 -11.17 2.74
N ALA A 378 10.16 -11.78 1.67
CA ALA A 378 9.53 -13.10 1.70
C ALA A 378 10.50 -14.22 2.07
N VAL A 379 11.79 -14.11 1.72
CA VAL A 379 12.84 -15.05 2.14
C VAL A 379 13.46 -14.72 3.50
N GLY A 380 12.92 -13.74 4.23
CA GLY A 380 13.42 -13.34 5.55
C GLY A 380 14.69 -12.49 5.54
N ALA A 381 15.16 -12.04 4.37
CA ALA A 381 16.33 -11.18 4.22
C ALA A 381 15.96 -9.69 4.41
N ALA A 382 15.36 -9.36 5.56
CA ALA A 382 14.76 -8.07 5.88
C ALA A 382 15.70 -6.88 5.66
N VAL A 383 16.98 -7.01 6.02
CA VAL A 383 17.98 -5.94 5.84
C VAL A 383 18.17 -5.60 4.36
N LYS A 384 18.24 -6.61 3.47
CA LYS A 384 18.40 -6.38 2.01
C LYS A 384 17.14 -5.71 1.44
N SER A 385 15.95 -6.11 1.90
CA SER A 385 14.68 -5.50 1.53
C SER A 385 14.61 -4.03 1.93
N SER A 386 14.86 -3.73 3.21
CA SER A 386 14.86 -2.37 3.75
C SER A 386 15.90 -1.48 3.07
N LEU A 387 17.11 -2.01 2.86
CA LEU A 387 18.19 -1.25 2.22
C LEU A 387 17.83 -0.86 0.77
N LEU A 388 17.27 -1.77 -0.03
CA LEU A 388 16.80 -1.46 -1.38
C LEU A 388 15.73 -0.37 -1.37
N THR A 389 14.79 -0.44 -0.44
CA THR A 389 13.75 0.57 -0.28
C THR A 389 14.33 1.94 0.06
N VAL A 390 15.21 2.00 1.07
CA VAL A 390 15.85 3.27 1.50
C VAL A 390 16.74 3.84 0.39
N VAL A 391 17.53 3.00 -0.27
CA VAL A 391 18.35 3.43 -1.42
C VAL A 391 17.48 4.06 -2.50
N ARG A 392 16.38 3.39 -2.88
CA ARG A 392 15.47 3.90 -3.91
C ARG A 392 14.81 5.22 -3.50
N THR A 393 14.19 5.27 -2.32
CA THR A 393 13.29 6.36 -1.95
C THR A 393 14.00 7.55 -1.31
N VAL A 394 15.01 7.31 -0.49
CA VAL A 394 15.70 8.36 0.28
C VAL A 394 17.03 8.75 -0.40
N VAL A 395 17.85 7.75 -0.76
CA VAL A 395 19.21 8.03 -1.25
C VAL A 395 19.22 8.44 -2.73
N LEU A 396 18.26 7.95 -3.53
CA LEU A 396 18.25 8.23 -4.98
C LEU A 396 17.17 9.26 -5.36
N PHE A 397 15.89 9.02 -5.06
CA PHE A 397 14.82 9.89 -5.57
C PHE A 397 15.01 11.35 -5.20
N VAL A 398 15.16 11.70 -3.94
CA VAL A 398 15.24 13.09 -3.52
C VAL A 398 16.56 13.75 -3.92
N PRO A 399 17.76 13.13 -3.67
CA PRO A 399 19.02 13.74 -4.08
C PRO A 399 19.20 13.86 -5.59
N LEU A 400 18.81 12.84 -6.39
CA LEU A 400 18.85 12.94 -7.85
C LEU A 400 17.84 13.96 -8.37
N GLY A 401 16.64 14.03 -7.77
CA GLY A 401 15.65 15.06 -8.10
C GLY A 401 16.22 16.46 -7.88
N TYR A 402 16.88 16.69 -6.75
CA TYR A 402 17.57 17.94 -6.49
C TYR A 402 18.73 18.20 -7.46
N LEU A 403 19.57 17.19 -7.74
CA LEU A 403 20.69 17.34 -8.65
C LEU A 403 20.23 17.69 -10.07
N PHE A 404 19.29 16.93 -10.62
CA PHE A 404 18.75 17.18 -11.96
C PHE A 404 17.97 18.48 -12.06
N SER A 405 17.29 18.91 -10.99
CA SER A 405 16.58 20.18 -10.96
C SER A 405 17.51 21.39 -11.19
N ARG A 406 18.79 21.28 -10.79
CA ARG A 406 19.82 22.32 -11.02
C ARG A 406 20.15 22.50 -12.49
N LEU A 407 19.90 21.49 -13.32
CA LEU A 407 20.07 21.55 -14.77
C LEU A 407 18.84 22.07 -15.50
N GLY A 408 17.68 22.16 -14.80
CA GLY A 408 16.43 22.67 -15.31
C GLY A 408 15.27 21.71 -15.15
N LEU A 409 14.03 22.21 -15.32
CA LEU A 409 12.80 21.47 -15.09
C LEU A 409 12.68 20.19 -15.94
N ASN A 410 13.09 20.25 -17.22
CA ASN A 410 13.02 19.08 -18.10
C ASN A 410 13.99 17.97 -17.65
N TYR A 411 15.12 18.32 -17.10
CA TYR A 411 16.11 17.36 -16.58
C TYR A 411 15.63 16.71 -15.26
N PHE A 412 14.81 17.39 -14.47
CA PHE A 412 14.24 16.81 -13.26
C PHE A 412 13.58 15.45 -13.50
N TRP A 413 12.90 15.27 -14.63
CA TRP A 413 12.19 14.04 -14.94
C TRP A 413 13.10 12.83 -15.18
N PHE A 414 14.40 13.03 -15.45
CA PHE A 414 15.40 11.95 -15.47
C PHE A 414 15.56 11.26 -14.12
N THR A 415 15.15 11.90 -13.03
CA THR A 415 15.15 11.31 -11.68
C THR A 415 14.48 9.93 -11.69
N PHE A 416 13.36 9.78 -12.37
CA PHE A 416 12.60 8.53 -12.39
C PHE A 416 13.36 7.38 -13.07
N PRO A 417 13.72 7.44 -14.34
CA PRO A 417 14.41 6.34 -15.00
C PRO A 417 15.78 6.05 -14.38
N VAL A 418 16.53 7.05 -13.99
CA VAL A 418 17.87 6.85 -13.39
C VAL A 418 17.75 6.17 -12.03
N THR A 419 16.85 6.60 -11.16
CA THR A 419 16.60 5.94 -9.87
C THR A 419 16.21 4.48 -10.04
N GLU A 420 15.28 4.19 -10.95
CA GLU A 420 14.78 2.83 -11.14
C GLU A 420 15.84 1.90 -11.74
N VAL A 421 16.66 2.39 -12.66
CA VAL A 421 17.76 1.63 -13.23
C VAL A 421 18.83 1.32 -12.18
N ILE A 422 19.27 2.33 -11.41
CA ILE A 422 20.27 2.13 -10.35
C ILE A 422 19.74 1.14 -9.30
N THR A 423 18.49 1.32 -8.84
CA THR A 423 17.88 0.40 -7.86
C THR A 423 17.77 -1.02 -8.41
N THR A 424 17.42 -1.17 -9.69
CA THR A 424 17.41 -2.47 -10.38
C THR A 424 18.80 -3.13 -10.36
N LEU A 425 19.84 -2.40 -10.70
CA LEU A 425 21.22 -2.93 -10.70
C LEU A 425 21.66 -3.37 -9.29
N VAL A 426 21.37 -2.56 -8.27
CA VAL A 426 21.62 -2.93 -6.86
C VAL A 426 20.82 -4.15 -6.45
N GLY A 427 19.55 -4.23 -6.85
CA GLY A 427 18.66 -5.38 -6.60
C GLY A 427 19.19 -6.66 -7.24
N VAL A 428 19.62 -6.60 -8.51
CA VAL A 428 20.24 -7.73 -9.23
C VAL A 428 21.54 -8.17 -8.54
N PHE A 429 22.37 -7.21 -8.12
CA PHE A 429 23.61 -7.51 -7.39
C PHE A 429 23.32 -8.25 -6.09
N PHE A 430 22.37 -7.77 -5.27
CA PHE A 430 21.99 -8.45 -4.03
C PHE A 430 21.38 -9.83 -4.29
N TYR A 431 20.58 -9.97 -5.34
CA TYR A 431 19.99 -11.24 -5.73
C TYR A 431 21.06 -12.27 -6.13
N ARG A 432 22.00 -11.88 -6.99
CA ARG A 432 23.12 -12.77 -7.38
C ARG A 432 23.96 -13.21 -6.19
N ARG A 433 24.28 -12.27 -5.29
CA ARG A 433 25.03 -12.58 -4.07
C ARG A 433 24.24 -13.50 -3.12
N PHE A 434 22.92 -13.27 -2.98
CA PHE A 434 22.06 -14.14 -2.19
C PHE A 434 22.00 -15.55 -2.78
N MET A 435 21.83 -15.70 -4.08
CA MET A 435 21.80 -17.00 -4.76
C MET A 435 23.14 -17.75 -4.67
N ALA A 436 24.25 -17.07 -4.67
CA ALA A 436 25.57 -17.68 -4.49
C ALA A 436 25.76 -18.27 -3.06
N GLN A 437 25.10 -17.71 -2.06
CA GLN A 437 25.11 -18.19 -0.67
C GLN A 437 24.16 -19.37 -0.43
N GLN A 438 23.28 -19.69 -1.37
CA GLN A 438 22.32 -20.78 -1.29
C GLN A 438 22.77 -22.05 -2.06
N LYS A 439 23.90 -21.97 -2.74
CA LYS A 439 24.60 -23.13 -3.35
C LYS A 439 25.52 -23.77 -2.32
#